data_6042359248d711a062e96442d98bd63c
#
_entry.id   6042359248d711a062e96442d98bd63c
#
_cell.length_a   1.000
_cell.length_b   1.000
_cell.length_c   1.000
_cell.angle_alpha   90.00
_cell.angle_beta   90.00
_cell.angle_gamma   90.00
#
_symmetry.space_group_name_H-M   'P 1'
#
loop_
_entity.id
_entity.type
_entity.pdbx_description
1 polymer ?
#
loop_
_entity_poly.entity_id
_entity_poly.type
_entity_poly.pdbx_seq_one_letter_code
_entity_poly.pdbx_strand_id
1 'polypeptide(L)'
;VVLALKYRPKTFQEVVGQEGVIKTLVNSLERGRIGSGYLFSGVRGSGKTSTARIFARALQCEKGVSSQPCGECSNCQMALENRHPDIVELDGASNRGIENIRELIEQTRYHPATGRFKIFIIDEVHMLTPEAFNAFLKTLEEPPSYVKFILATTDPLKLPQTILSRVQHFRFGRVREELIFSHLKKILQLEGVNYQEEAVRLIAQAGRGSVRDSLTILDQIIGYAGDEITTEKVVEILGIVHPQLIEQLFQAIFSQDTKRVEELLPQLEKFDLESIVEESENFLTTLLKKGELPHLILHRFLNIIADARELLRTATPNPYFFLGYLFFRLVEATKPYSVAQLLKELEGEVETPRRKFEKLIKELKERDLELGICFETSIQFISFHNGILQWRSCPEYSCKKVLKRYFTLVIRPLIDKIFGQGTIIKAVKCENETPSPSTGGRETTEKEPERGVETSLSSSISQKTPTISPSPPPDNISPLPAGESRQSKSPSKGEQEEVSPLSQ
;
A
#
# COMPACT_ATOMS: atom_id res chain seq x y z
N VAL A 1 -20.91 2.04 -27.04
CA VAL A 1 -21.02 1.96 -25.55
C VAL A 1 -19.75 1.32 -25.03
N VAL A 2 -19.05 1.97 -24.08
CA VAL A 2 -17.80 1.48 -23.49
C VAL A 2 -18.00 0.07 -22.91
N LEU A 3 -17.12 -0.88 -23.24
CA LEU A 3 -17.25 -2.29 -22.82
C LEU A 3 -17.39 -2.45 -21.30
N ALA A 4 -16.68 -1.64 -20.52
CA ALA A 4 -16.76 -1.65 -19.05
C ALA A 4 -18.16 -1.29 -18.50
N LEU A 5 -18.99 -0.59 -19.29
CA LEU A 5 -20.39 -0.29 -18.96
C LEU A 5 -21.33 -1.35 -19.54
N LYS A 6 -21.10 -1.78 -20.79
CA LYS A 6 -21.91 -2.79 -21.50
C LYS A 6 -21.90 -4.14 -20.76
N TYR A 7 -20.73 -4.56 -20.30
CA TYR A 7 -20.50 -5.84 -19.58
C TYR A 7 -20.39 -5.69 -18.06
N ARG A 8 -20.98 -4.62 -17.53
CA ARG A 8 -21.04 -4.47 -16.06
C ARG A 8 -21.92 -5.57 -15.48
N PRO A 9 -21.42 -6.34 -14.46
CA PRO A 9 -22.16 -7.45 -13.89
C PRO A 9 -23.53 -7.01 -13.38
N LYS A 10 -24.56 -7.77 -13.75
CA LYS A 10 -25.95 -7.56 -13.32
C LYS A 10 -26.40 -8.60 -12.30
N THR A 11 -25.72 -9.73 -12.21
CA THR A 11 -26.00 -10.81 -11.26
C THR A 11 -24.75 -11.17 -10.46
N PHE A 12 -24.93 -11.83 -9.32
CA PHE A 12 -23.78 -12.27 -8.51
C PHE A 12 -22.88 -13.27 -9.25
N GLN A 13 -23.43 -14.10 -10.14
CA GLN A 13 -22.70 -15.07 -10.94
C GLN A 13 -21.81 -14.42 -12.00
N GLU A 14 -22.13 -13.21 -12.43
CA GLU A 14 -21.32 -12.46 -13.39
C GLU A 14 -20.14 -11.72 -12.76
N VAL A 15 -20.07 -11.66 -11.43
CA VAL A 15 -18.96 -11.02 -10.73
C VAL A 15 -17.74 -11.93 -10.76
N VAL A 16 -16.66 -11.47 -11.39
CA VAL A 16 -15.45 -12.26 -11.60
C VAL A 16 -14.55 -12.24 -10.37
N GLY A 17 -14.14 -13.41 -9.90
CA GLY A 17 -13.01 -13.60 -8.98
C GLY A 17 -13.22 -13.14 -7.53
N GLN A 18 -14.47 -13.05 -7.05
CA GLN A 18 -14.79 -12.63 -5.68
C GLN A 18 -15.65 -13.69 -4.96
N GLU A 19 -15.34 -14.97 -5.18
CA GLU A 19 -16.19 -16.11 -4.78
C GLU A 19 -16.52 -16.10 -3.28
N GLY A 20 -15.55 -15.80 -2.42
CA GLY A 20 -15.75 -15.76 -0.96
C GLY A 20 -16.71 -14.67 -0.51
N VAL A 21 -16.58 -13.47 -1.09
CA VAL A 21 -17.45 -12.32 -0.82
C VAL A 21 -18.86 -12.63 -1.31
N ILE A 22 -18.99 -13.06 -2.55
CA ILE A 22 -20.28 -13.37 -3.19
C ILE A 22 -21.01 -14.46 -2.42
N LYS A 23 -20.34 -15.58 -2.10
CA LYS A 23 -20.90 -16.67 -1.32
C LYS A 23 -21.44 -16.20 0.05
N THR A 24 -20.70 -15.31 0.72
CA THR A 24 -21.14 -14.78 2.03
C THR A 24 -22.36 -13.89 1.89
N LEU A 25 -22.41 -13.00 0.88
CA LEU A 25 -23.57 -12.14 0.62
C LEU A 25 -24.80 -12.96 0.23
N VAL A 26 -24.64 -13.96 -0.65
CA VAL A 26 -25.71 -14.89 -1.05
C VAL A 26 -26.27 -15.61 0.17
N ASN A 27 -25.42 -16.19 1.00
CA ASN A 27 -25.86 -16.88 2.23
C ASN A 27 -26.58 -15.93 3.19
N SER A 28 -26.16 -14.66 3.29
CA SER A 28 -26.83 -13.65 4.12
C SER A 28 -28.24 -13.37 3.62
N LEU A 29 -28.42 -13.23 2.30
CA LEU A 29 -29.74 -13.01 1.68
C LEU A 29 -30.65 -14.23 1.89
N GLU A 30 -30.18 -15.44 1.63
CA GLU A 30 -30.97 -16.68 1.74
C GLU A 30 -31.39 -16.99 3.17
N ARG A 31 -30.55 -16.64 4.15
CA ARG A 31 -30.85 -16.84 5.57
C ARG A 31 -31.61 -15.67 6.19
N GLY A 32 -31.91 -14.63 5.44
CA GLY A 32 -32.56 -13.42 5.97
C GLY A 32 -31.74 -12.66 7.02
N ARG A 33 -30.40 -12.90 7.09
CA ARG A 33 -29.51 -12.25 8.06
C ARG A 33 -28.90 -10.99 7.44
N ILE A 34 -29.71 -9.94 7.34
CA ILE A 34 -29.33 -8.71 6.67
C ILE A 34 -28.91 -7.66 7.71
N GLY A 35 -27.64 -7.29 7.68
CA GLY A 35 -27.10 -6.21 8.52
C GLY A 35 -27.61 -4.83 8.11
N SER A 36 -27.32 -3.82 8.92
CA SER A 36 -27.61 -2.42 8.61
C SER A 36 -26.50 -1.74 7.83
N GLY A 37 -25.23 -2.15 8.00
CA GLY A 37 -24.05 -1.56 7.36
C GLY A 37 -23.11 -2.59 6.77
N TYR A 38 -22.67 -2.32 5.55
CA TYR A 38 -21.71 -3.13 4.78
C TYR A 38 -20.57 -2.23 4.30
N LEU A 39 -19.35 -2.74 4.35
CA LEU A 39 -18.17 -2.07 3.78
C LEU A 39 -17.50 -2.99 2.76
N PHE A 40 -17.43 -2.54 1.51
CA PHE A 40 -16.74 -3.21 0.43
C PHE A 40 -15.41 -2.50 0.17
N SER A 41 -14.29 -3.10 0.56
CA SER A 41 -12.96 -2.54 0.34
C SER A 41 -12.18 -3.31 -0.71
N GLY A 42 -11.24 -2.66 -1.40
CA GLY A 42 -10.33 -3.30 -2.34
C GLY A 42 -9.98 -2.44 -3.54
N VAL A 43 -9.14 -2.96 -4.43
CA VAL A 43 -8.64 -2.21 -5.58
C VAL A 43 -9.74 -1.68 -6.49
N ARG A 44 -9.46 -0.60 -7.21
CA ARG A 44 -10.38 -0.05 -8.22
C ARG A 44 -10.71 -1.13 -9.25
N GLY A 45 -11.96 -1.18 -9.72
CA GLY A 45 -12.38 -2.11 -10.77
C GLY A 45 -12.49 -3.59 -10.35
N SER A 46 -12.40 -3.91 -9.04
CA SER A 46 -12.58 -5.27 -8.51
C SER A 46 -14.04 -5.72 -8.34
N GLY A 47 -15.01 -4.88 -8.69
CA GLY A 47 -16.44 -5.22 -8.64
C GLY A 47 -17.22 -4.69 -7.43
N LYS A 48 -16.62 -3.88 -6.54
CA LYS A 48 -17.26 -3.33 -5.33
C LYS A 48 -18.62 -2.68 -5.60
N THR A 49 -18.64 -1.64 -6.43
CA THR A 49 -19.85 -0.86 -6.72
C THR A 49 -20.89 -1.69 -7.51
N SER A 50 -20.41 -2.57 -8.41
CA SER A 50 -21.32 -3.49 -9.14
C SER A 50 -21.99 -4.46 -8.17
N THR A 51 -21.23 -5.06 -7.26
CA THR A 51 -21.78 -5.95 -6.22
C THR A 51 -22.73 -5.21 -5.28
N ALA A 52 -22.42 -3.95 -4.91
CA ALA A 52 -23.29 -3.11 -4.11
C ALA A 52 -24.68 -2.91 -4.79
N ARG A 53 -24.69 -2.62 -6.08
CA ARG A 53 -25.94 -2.46 -6.86
C ARG A 53 -26.70 -3.78 -7.00
N ILE A 54 -26.02 -4.90 -7.24
CA ILE A 54 -26.63 -6.23 -7.29
C ILE A 54 -27.26 -6.57 -5.93
N PHE A 55 -26.54 -6.32 -4.84
CA PHE A 55 -27.03 -6.57 -3.50
C PHE A 55 -28.22 -5.67 -3.14
N ALA A 56 -28.19 -4.39 -3.48
CA ALA A 56 -29.30 -3.46 -3.32
C ALA A 56 -30.55 -3.93 -4.08
N ARG A 57 -30.40 -4.37 -5.33
CA ARG A 57 -31.49 -4.91 -6.13
C ARG A 57 -32.06 -6.21 -5.52
N ALA A 58 -31.22 -7.08 -4.99
CA ALA A 58 -31.61 -8.31 -4.32
C ALA A 58 -32.48 -8.04 -3.09
N LEU A 59 -32.18 -6.95 -2.35
CA LEU A 59 -32.97 -6.50 -1.20
C LEU A 59 -34.33 -5.90 -1.57
N GLN A 60 -34.45 -5.32 -2.77
CA GLN A 60 -35.63 -4.59 -3.23
C GLN A 60 -36.60 -5.41 -4.07
N CYS A 61 -36.26 -6.65 -4.45
CA CYS A 61 -37.11 -7.47 -5.31
C CYS A 61 -38.49 -7.71 -4.69
N GLU A 62 -39.57 -7.45 -5.44
CA GLU A 62 -40.96 -7.63 -4.97
C GLU A 62 -41.28 -9.10 -4.63
N LYS A 63 -40.67 -10.06 -5.35
CA LYS A 63 -40.84 -11.50 -5.08
C LYS A 63 -40.19 -11.96 -3.77
N GLY A 64 -39.46 -11.09 -3.10
CA GLY A 64 -38.77 -11.37 -1.84
C GLY A 64 -37.27 -11.05 -1.90
N VAL A 65 -36.65 -11.03 -0.72
CA VAL A 65 -35.19 -10.92 -0.62
C VAL A 65 -34.60 -12.26 -1.07
N SER A 66 -33.76 -12.23 -2.08
CA SER A 66 -33.20 -13.43 -2.68
C SER A 66 -31.84 -13.13 -3.32
N SER A 67 -30.97 -14.13 -3.36
CA SER A 67 -29.71 -14.08 -4.12
C SER A 67 -29.93 -13.98 -5.65
N GLN A 68 -31.15 -14.31 -6.12
CA GLN A 68 -31.56 -14.23 -7.52
C GLN A 68 -32.79 -13.32 -7.66
N PRO A 69 -32.59 -11.98 -7.67
CA PRO A 69 -33.71 -11.06 -7.89
C PRO A 69 -34.32 -11.31 -9.27
N CYS A 70 -35.66 -11.27 -9.38
CA CYS A 70 -36.37 -11.71 -10.58
C CYS A 70 -36.02 -10.95 -11.87
N GLY A 71 -35.53 -9.72 -11.78
CA GLY A 71 -35.17 -8.88 -12.94
C GLY A 71 -36.37 -8.28 -13.71
N GLU A 72 -37.60 -8.72 -13.43
CA GLU A 72 -38.82 -8.38 -14.19
C GLU A 72 -39.74 -7.40 -13.47
N CYS A 73 -39.78 -7.45 -12.12
CA CYS A 73 -40.63 -6.56 -11.36
C CYS A 73 -40.18 -5.09 -11.45
N SER A 74 -41.09 -4.17 -11.12
CA SER A 74 -40.86 -2.74 -11.23
C SER A 74 -39.59 -2.31 -10.45
N ASN A 75 -39.42 -2.77 -9.21
CA ASN A 75 -38.25 -2.45 -8.40
C ASN A 75 -36.94 -2.99 -9.01
N CYS A 76 -36.94 -4.20 -9.57
CA CYS A 76 -35.77 -4.74 -10.22
C CYS A 76 -35.38 -3.97 -11.48
N GLN A 77 -36.35 -3.56 -12.29
CA GLN A 77 -36.12 -2.78 -13.50
C GLN A 77 -35.59 -1.39 -13.17
N MET A 78 -36.26 -0.67 -12.24
CA MET A 78 -35.79 0.64 -11.78
C MET A 78 -34.36 0.57 -11.20
N ALA A 79 -34.03 -0.50 -10.45
CA ALA A 79 -32.69 -0.69 -9.91
C ALA A 79 -31.65 -0.96 -11.01
N LEU A 80 -32.00 -1.72 -12.07
CA LEU A 80 -31.11 -1.95 -13.22
C LEU A 80 -30.82 -0.67 -13.99
N GLU A 81 -31.79 0.24 -14.06
CA GLU A 81 -31.69 1.52 -14.76
C GLU A 81 -31.12 2.64 -13.87
N ASN A 82 -30.73 2.33 -12.62
CA ASN A 82 -30.22 3.28 -11.62
C ASN A 82 -31.18 4.45 -11.32
N ARG A 83 -32.49 4.19 -11.33
CA ARG A 83 -33.55 5.20 -11.06
C ARG A 83 -34.52 4.78 -9.97
N HIS A 84 -34.15 3.81 -9.13
CA HIS A 84 -34.98 3.37 -8.02
C HIS A 84 -35.01 4.45 -6.93
N PRO A 85 -36.21 4.94 -6.47
CA PRO A 85 -36.31 6.05 -5.53
C PRO A 85 -35.75 5.72 -4.12
N ASP A 86 -35.71 4.44 -3.78
CA ASP A 86 -35.22 3.97 -2.49
C ASP A 86 -33.79 3.39 -2.55
N ILE A 87 -33.08 3.53 -3.67
CA ILE A 87 -31.66 3.24 -3.81
C ILE A 87 -30.95 4.53 -4.18
N VAL A 88 -30.31 5.15 -3.19
CA VAL A 88 -29.57 6.39 -3.37
C VAL A 88 -28.09 6.04 -3.47
N GLU A 89 -27.49 6.37 -4.60
CA GLU A 89 -26.04 6.17 -4.83
C GLU A 89 -25.33 7.53 -4.81
N LEU A 90 -24.29 7.63 -4.02
CA LEU A 90 -23.51 8.83 -3.77
C LEU A 90 -22.03 8.54 -3.98
N ASP A 91 -21.37 9.34 -4.81
CA ASP A 91 -19.91 9.29 -4.97
C ASP A 91 -19.28 10.22 -3.93
N GLY A 92 -18.51 9.65 -3.00
CA GLY A 92 -17.83 10.39 -1.93
C GLY A 92 -16.75 11.34 -2.45
N ALA A 93 -16.21 11.12 -3.65
CA ALA A 93 -15.24 12.05 -4.23
C ALA A 93 -15.91 13.37 -4.68
N SER A 94 -17.10 13.27 -5.26
CA SER A 94 -17.88 14.44 -5.71
C SER A 94 -18.69 15.07 -4.57
N ASN A 95 -19.11 14.28 -3.57
CA ASN A 95 -20.01 14.69 -2.49
C ASN A 95 -19.34 14.56 -1.10
N ARG A 96 -18.09 15.00 -0.98
CA ARG A 96 -17.26 14.85 0.23
C ARG A 96 -17.64 15.75 1.41
N GLY A 97 -18.46 16.78 1.16
CA GLY A 97 -18.81 17.81 2.14
C GLY A 97 -19.86 17.35 3.15
N ILE A 98 -19.85 17.99 4.33
CA ILE A 98 -20.79 17.72 5.41
C ILE A 98 -22.26 17.94 5.00
N GLU A 99 -22.53 18.89 4.13
CA GLU A 99 -23.90 19.23 3.70
C GLU A 99 -24.56 18.07 2.94
N ASN A 100 -23.84 17.44 2.02
CA ASN A 100 -24.34 16.29 1.26
C ASN A 100 -24.65 15.10 2.17
N ILE A 101 -23.83 14.92 3.22
CA ILE A 101 -24.06 13.85 4.21
C ILE A 101 -25.21 14.18 5.15
N ARG A 102 -25.43 15.46 5.49
CA ARG A 102 -26.61 15.90 6.24
C ARG A 102 -27.90 15.67 5.47
N GLU A 103 -27.94 15.99 4.17
CA GLU A 103 -29.06 15.66 3.30
C GLU A 103 -29.34 14.15 3.26
N LEU A 104 -28.29 13.33 3.13
CA LEU A 104 -28.44 11.88 3.17
C LEU A 104 -29.02 11.43 4.52
N ILE A 105 -28.53 11.96 5.64
CA ILE A 105 -29.06 11.66 6.99
C ILE A 105 -30.54 12.06 7.12
N GLU A 106 -30.93 13.22 6.62
CA GLU A 106 -32.35 13.61 6.61
C GLU A 106 -33.21 12.63 5.81
N GLN A 107 -32.71 12.14 4.65
CA GLN A 107 -33.39 11.14 3.85
C GLN A 107 -33.57 9.80 4.58
N THR A 108 -32.74 9.46 5.57
CA THR A 108 -32.90 8.21 6.36
C THR A 108 -34.14 8.25 7.25
N ARG A 109 -34.71 9.43 7.52
CA ARG A 109 -35.91 9.58 8.36
C ARG A 109 -37.19 9.19 7.63
N TYR A 110 -37.15 9.17 6.31
CA TYR A 110 -38.32 8.82 5.50
C TYR A 110 -38.36 7.34 5.21
N HIS A 111 -39.51 6.73 5.33
CA HIS A 111 -39.75 5.34 4.96
C HIS A 111 -39.53 5.14 3.46
N PRO A 112 -39.20 3.91 3.02
CA PRO A 112 -39.15 3.59 1.60
C PRO A 112 -40.45 3.92 0.88
N ALA A 113 -40.36 4.44 -0.36
CA ALA A 113 -41.52 4.83 -1.15
C ALA A 113 -42.13 3.63 -1.88
N THR A 114 -41.31 2.75 -2.43
CA THR A 114 -41.75 1.59 -3.23
C THR A 114 -41.08 0.28 -2.78
N GLY A 115 -39.86 0.36 -2.25
CA GLY A 115 -39.07 -0.77 -1.84
C GLY A 115 -39.32 -1.24 -0.40
N ARG A 116 -38.63 -2.31 0.01
CA ARG A 116 -38.63 -2.81 1.41
C ARG A 116 -37.68 -2.02 2.29
N PHE A 117 -36.58 -1.55 1.70
CA PHE A 117 -35.51 -0.87 2.40
C PHE A 117 -35.17 0.46 1.70
N LYS A 118 -34.70 1.41 2.48
CA LYS A 118 -34.04 2.63 2.00
C LYS A 118 -32.54 2.34 1.98
N ILE A 119 -31.94 2.26 0.80
CA ILE A 119 -30.56 1.79 0.62
C ILE A 119 -29.69 2.97 0.18
N PHE A 120 -28.60 3.20 0.88
CA PHE A 120 -27.60 4.22 0.55
C PHE A 120 -26.30 3.54 0.17
N ILE A 121 -25.88 3.72 -1.08
CA ILE A 121 -24.59 3.26 -1.59
C ILE A 121 -23.68 4.48 -1.62
N ILE A 122 -22.60 4.46 -0.84
CA ILE A 122 -21.60 5.53 -0.81
C ILE A 122 -20.29 4.97 -1.36
N ASP A 123 -19.96 5.34 -2.61
CA ASP A 123 -18.72 4.93 -3.25
C ASP A 123 -17.58 5.87 -2.87
N GLU A 124 -16.36 5.36 -2.83
CA GLU A 124 -15.13 6.03 -2.39
C GLU A 124 -15.31 6.79 -1.06
N VAL A 125 -15.97 6.15 -0.10
CA VAL A 125 -16.34 6.74 1.20
C VAL A 125 -15.16 7.34 1.96
N HIS A 126 -13.93 6.89 1.72
CA HIS A 126 -12.71 7.45 2.33
C HIS A 126 -12.41 8.91 1.90
N MET A 127 -13.10 9.41 0.88
CA MET A 127 -12.96 10.80 0.41
C MET A 127 -13.82 11.80 1.19
N LEU A 128 -14.69 11.32 2.08
CA LEU A 128 -15.49 12.20 2.94
C LEU A 128 -14.61 12.98 3.92
N THR A 129 -15.01 14.21 4.23
CA THR A 129 -14.31 15.02 5.24
C THR A 129 -14.51 14.44 6.65
N PRO A 130 -13.61 14.72 7.62
CA PRO A 130 -13.76 14.28 9.02
C PRO A 130 -15.08 14.71 9.65
N GLU A 131 -15.57 15.92 9.34
CA GLU A 131 -16.83 16.46 9.82
C GLU A 131 -18.02 15.68 9.25
N ALA A 132 -17.96 15.30 7.96
CA ALA A 132 -18.96 14.46 7.31
C ALA A 132 -19.00 13.06 7.93
N PHE A 133 -17.85 12.46 8.21
CA PHE A 133 -17.78 11.18 8.95
C PHE A 133 -18.41 11.29 10.33
N ASN A 134 -18.09 12.31 11.11
CA ASN A 134 -18.63 12.49 12.46
C ASN A 134 -20.16 12.67 12.45
N ALA A 135 -20.70 13.40 11.48
CA ALA A 135 -22.15 13.53 11.30
C ALA A 135 -22.80 12.18 10.95
N PHE A 136 -22.13 11.36 10.12
CA PHE A 136 -22.64 10.08 9.66
C PHE A 136 -22.63 8.98 10.75
N LEU A 137 -21.65 9.01 11.67
CA LEU A 137 -21.44 7.99 12.70
C LEU A 137 -22.70 7.71 13.51
N LYS A 138 -23.42 8.74 13.98
CA LYS A 138 -24.64 8.59 14.79
C LYS A 138 -25.72 7.79 14.06
N THR A 139 -25.91 8.06 12.78
CA THR A 139 -26.92 7.35 11.97
C THR A 139 -26.47 5.92 11.63
N LEU A 140 -25.17 5.69 11.53
CA LEU A 140 -24.62 4.36 11.30
C LEU A 140 -24.67 3.47 12.56
N GLU A 141 -24.63 4.06 13.76
CA GLU A 141 -24.76 3.35 15.03
C GLU A 141 -26.17 2.80 15.24
N GLU A 142 -27.17 3.64 15.05
CA GLU A 142 -28.60 3.31 15.31
C GLU A 142 -29.44 3.65 14.05
N PRO A 143 -29.22 2.96 12.92
CA PRO A 143 -30.01 3.21 11.73
C PRO A 143 -31.44 2.69 11.91
N PRO A 144 -32.46 3.35 11.35
CA PRO A 144 -33.78 2.78 11.25
C PRO A 144 -33.77 1.38 10.63
N SER A 145 -34.61 0.47 11.06
CA SER A 145 -34.61 -0.95 10.62
C SER A 145 -34.72 -1.12 9.11
N TYR A 146 -35.41 -0.18 8.45
CA TYR A 146 -35.57 -0.14 7.00
C TYR A 146 -34.41 0.50 6.27
N VAL A 147 -33.40 1.08 6.93
CA VAL A 147 -32.24 1.70 6.31
C VAL A 147 -31.10 0.70 6.18
N LYS A 148 -30.43 0.69 5.03
CA LYS A 148 -29.24 -0.11 4.78
C LYS A 148 -28.16 0.76 4.16
N PHE A 149 -26.94 0.66 4.69
CA PHE A 149 -25.75 1.36 4.16
C PHE A 149 -24.82 0.38 3.50
N ILE A 150 -24.38 0.68 2.28
CA ILE A 150 -23.36 -0.07 1.55
C ILE A 150 -22.25 0.92 1.19
N LEU A 151 -21.16 0.85 1.94
CA LEU A 151 -20.00 1.71 1.77
C LEU A 151 -18.99 1.00 0.87
N ALA A 152 -18.41 1.70 -0.10
CA ALA A 152 -17.33 1.18 -0.91
C ALA A 152 -16.09 2.07 -0.79
N THR A 153 -14.89 1.48 -0.80
CA THR A 153 -13.63 2.20 -0.69
C THR A 153 -12.49 1.48 -1.37
N THR A 154 -11.57 2.23 -1.94
CA THR A 154 -10.28 1.70 -2.39
C THR A 154 -9.22 1.73 -1.28
N ASP A 155 -9.40 2.56 -0.25
CA ASP A 155 -8.46 2.71 0.86
C ASP A 155 -9.16 2.57 2.22
N PRO A 156 -9.25 1.35 2.76
CA PRO A 156 -9.88 1.12 4.05
C PRO A 156 -9.06 1.68 5.24
N LEU A 157 -7.75 1.94 5.05
CA LEU A 157 -6.90 2.46 6.13
C LEU A 157 -7.18 3.93 6.45
N LYS A 158 -7.76 4.67 5.50
CA LYS A 158 -8.20 6.05 5.74
C LYS A 158 -9.52 6.15 6.49
N LEU A 159 -10.23 5.03 6.69
CA LEU A 159 -11.49 5.05 7.42
C LEU A 159 -11.26 5.04 8.93
N PRO A 160 -12.02 5.86 9.68
CA PRO A 160 -11.99 5.81 11.14
C PRO A 160 -12.35 4.41 11.66
N GLN A 161 -11.67 3.97 12.71
CA GLN A 161 -11.94 2.68 13.35
C GLN A 161 -13.39 2.56 13.85
N THR A 162 -13.98 3.70 14.18
CA THR A 162 -15.39 3.81 14.60
C THR A 162 -16.38 3.40 13.52
N ILE A 163 -16.07 3.61 12.23
CA ILE A 163 -16.86 3.10 11.10
C ILE A 163 -16.66 1.59 10.96
N LEU A 164 -15.38 1.15 10.98
CA LEU A 164 -15.03 -0.26 10.76
C LEU A 164 -15.68 -1.20 11.79
N SER A 165 -15.88 -0.73 13.02
CA SER A 165 -16.52 -1.53 14.10
C SER A 165 -18.03 -1.68 13.95
N ARG A 166 -18.69 -0.91 13.08
CA ARG A 166 -20.16 -0.85 12.91
C ARG A 166 -20.67 -1.44 11.61
N VAL A 167 -19.76 -1.86 10.72
CA VAL A 167 -20.11 -2.40 9.42
C VAL A 167 -19.53 -3.80 9.22
N GLN A 168 -20.19 -4.61 8.42
CA GLN A 168 -19.67 -5.89 7.98
C GLN A 168 -18.65 -5.64 6.85
N HIS A 169 -17.40 -5.96 7.09
CA HIS A 169 -16.30 -5.66 6.17
C HIS A 169 -16.05 -6.83 5.20
N PHE A 170 -16.18 -6.57 3.91
CA PHE A 170 -15.92 -7.47 2.80
C PHE A 170 -14.73 -6.97 1.98
N ARG A 171 -13.71 -7.81 1.82
CA ARG A 171 -12.49 -7.46 1.12
C ARG A 171 -12.50 -8.04 -0.29
N PHE A 172 -12.54 -7.17 -1.28
CA PHE A 172 -12.43 -7.50 -2.70
C PHE A 172 -10.96 -7.56 -3.09
N GLY A 173 -10.49 -8.75 -3.44
CA GLY A 173 -9.12 -8.96 -3.87
C GLY A 173 -8.87 -8.49 -5.31
N ARG A 174 -7.59 -8.45 -5.70
CA ARG A 174 -7.23 -8.40 -7.12
C ARG A 174 -7.74 -9.68 -7.79
N VAL A 175 -8.34 -9.53 -8.96
CA VAL A 175 -8.79 -10.68 -9.74
C VAL A 175 -7.58 -11.34 -10.39
N ARG A 176 -7.52 -12.67 -10.33
CA ARG A 176 -6.42 -13.43 -10.96
C ARG A 176 -6.42 -13.20 -12.47
N GLU A 177 -5.24 -13.12 -13.04
CA GLU A 177 -5.04 -12.89 -14.47
C GLU A 177 -5.78 -13.90 -15.34
N GLU A 178 -5.77 -15.18 -14.97
CA GLU A 178 -6.45 -16.25 -15.72
C GLU A 178 -7.97 -16.06 -15.78
N LEU A 179 -8.56 -15.49 -14.71
CA LEU A 179 -9.99 -15.21 -14.67
C LEU A 179 -10.33 -13.99 -15.54
N ILE A 180 -9.48 -12.96 -15.53
CA ILE A 180 -9.61 -11.80 -16.40
C ILE A 180 -9.46 -12.24 -17.87
N PHE A 181 -8.42 -13.01 -18.19
CA PHE A 181 -8.19 -13.55 -19.52
C PHE A 181 -9.41 -14.33 -20.04
N SER A 182 -9.94 -15.25 -19.23
CA SER A 182 -11.14 -16.01 -19.60
C SER A 182 -12.36 -15.14 -19.80
N HIS A 183 -12.51 -14.09 -18.99
CA HIS A 183 -13.59 -13.11 -19.12
C HIS A 183 -13.47 -12.26 -20.38
N LEU A 184 -12.26 -11.78 -20.71
CA LEU A 184 -12.00 -11.02 -21.94
C LEU A 184 -12.26 -11.88 -23.18
N LYS A 185 -11.83 -13.15 -23.21
CA LYS A 185 -12.14 -14.10 -24.30
C LYS A 185 -13.63 -14.24 -24.54
N LYS A 186 -14.40 -14.41 -23.46
CA LYS A 186 -15.86 -14.50 -23.55
C LYS A 186 -16.48 -13.22 -24.17
N ILE A 187 -15.98 -12.05 -23.79
CA ILE A 187 -16.47 -10.78 -24.32
C ILE A 187 -16.10 -10.63 -25.79
N LEU A 188 -14.86 -10.96 -26.19
CA LEU A 188 -14.42 -10.91 -27.58
C LEU A 188 -15.26 -11.83 -28.49
N GLN A 189 -15.61 -13.01 -27.99
CA GLN A 189 -16.54 -13.91 -28.70
C GLN A 189 -17.93 -13.29 -28.88
N LEU A 190 -18.45 -12.59 -27.85
CA LEU A 190 -19.75 -11.92 -27.93
C LEU A 190 -19.73 -10.70 -28.84
N GLU A 191 -18.61 -10.00 -28.95
CA GLU A 191 -18.40 -8.86 -29.86
C GLU A 191 -18.04 -9.32 -31.29
N GLY A 192 -17.73 -10.61 -31.53
CA GLY A 192 -17.36 -11.11 -32.84
C GLY A 192 -15.98 -10.65 -33.32
N VAL A 193 -15.07 -10.32 -32.41
CA VAL A 193 -13.74 -9.81 -32.74
C VAL A 193 -12.72 -10.97 -32.71
N ASN A 194 -11.90 -11.08 -33.76
CA ASN A 194 -10.83 -12.05 -33.84
C ASN A 194 -9.64 -11.60 -32.97
N TYR A 195 -8.92 -12.55 -32.38
CA TYR A 195 -7.82 -12.24 -31.49
C TYR A 195 -6.77 -13.35 -31.43
N GLN A 196 -5.53 -12.95 -31.16
CA GLN A 196 -4.47 -13.85 -30.73
C GLN A 196 -4.55 -14.03 -29.21
N GLU A 197 -4.39 -15.27 -28.70
CA GLU A 197 -4.47 -15.53 -27.25
C GLU A 197 -3.42 -14.77 -26.45
N GLU A 198 -2.22 -14.62 -26.99
CA GLU A 198 -1.11 -13.89 -26.39
C GLU A 198 -1.46 -12.39 -26.22
N ALA A 199 -2.07 -11.80 -27.22
CA ALA A 199 -2.57 -10.43 -27.15
C ALA A 199 -3.56 -10.22 -26.00
N VAL A 200 -4.51 -11.15 -25.84
CA VAL A 200 -5.50 -11.09 -24.74
C VAL A 200 -4.85 -11.30 -23.37
N ARG A 201 -3.79 -12.13 -23.27
CA ARG A 201 -3.01 -12.26 -22.04
C ARG A 201 -2.34 -10.97 -21.65
N LEU A 202 -1.70 -10.27 -22.60
CA LEU A 202 -1.09 -8.97 -22.35
C LEU A 202 -2.11 -7.94 -21.84
N ILE A 203 -3.32 -7.92 -22.40
CA ILE A 203 -4.42 -7.04 -21.94
C ILE A 203 -4.83 -7.39 -20.49
N ALA A 204 -4.97 -8.69 -20.19
CA ALA A 204 -5.33 -9.14 -18.86
C ALA A 204 -4.26 -8.76 -17.82
N GLN A 205 -3.01 -8.87 -18.19
CA GLN A 205 -1.83 -8.52 -17.40
C GLN A 205 -1.76 -7.00 -17.15
N ALA A 206 -1.93 -6.19 -18.21
CA ALA A 206 -1.95 -4.74 -18.15
C ALA A 206 -3.07 -4.19 -17.23
N GLY A 207 -4.18 -4.94 -17.08
CA GLY A 207 -5.26 -4.59 -16.15
C GLY A 207 -4.94 -4.76 -14.67
N ARG A 208 -3.79 -5.37 -14.31
CA ARG A 208 -3.24 -5.48 -12.94
C ARG A 208 -4.25 -6.00 -11.91
N GLY A 209 -5.15 -6.90 -12.31
CA GLY A 209 -6.19 -7.46 -11.44
C GLY A 209 -7.46 -6.63 -11.33
N SER A 210 -7.62 -5.60 -12.16
CA SER A 210 -8.82 -4.80 -12.32
C SER A 210 -9.58 -5.19 -13.59
N VAL A 211 -10.74 -5.79 -13.44
CA VAL A 211 -11.61 -6.15 -14.59
C VAL A 211 -12.02 -4.92 -15.38
N ARG A 212 -12.34 -3.81 -14.68
CA ARG A 212 -12.75 -2.55 -15.33
C ARG A 212 -11.65 -1.97 -16.20
N ASP A 213 -10.41 -1.93 -15.68
CA ASP A 213 -9.29 -1.34 -16.41
C ASP A 213 -8.91 -2.25 -17.59
N SER A 214 -8.93 -3.59 -17.42
CA SER A 214 -8.75 -4.54 -18.53
C SER A 214 -9.79 -4.35 -19.64
N LEU A 215 -11.07 -4.11 -19.29
CA LEU A 215 -12.12 -3.84 -20.27
C LEU A 215 -11.97 -2.48 -20.94
N THR A 216 -11.46 -1.48 -20.22
CA THR A 216 -11.17 -0.16 -20.79
C THR A 216 -10.03 -0.24 -21.80
N ILE A 217 -8.96 -0.98 -21.47
CA ILE A 217 -7.84 -1.28 -22.37
C ILE A 217 -8.34 -2.05 -23.60
N LEU A 218 -9.15 -3.10 -23.38
CA LEU A 218 -9.72 -3.88 -24.49
C LEU A 218 -10.53 -3.01 -25.45
N ASP A 219 -11.34 -2.10 -24.92
CA ASP A 219 -12.17 -1.18 -25.70
C ASP A 219 -11.32 -0.25 -26.59
N GLN A 220 -10.21 0.27 -26.04
CA GLN A 220 -9.24 1.07 -26.78
C GLN A 220 -8.57 0.25 -27.90
N ILE A 221 -8.19 -0.98 -27.61
CA ILE A 221 -7.54 -1.88 -28.57
C ILE A 221 -8.49 -2.27 -29.68
N ILE A 222 -9.75 -2.60 -29.41
CA ILE A 222 -10.76 -2.89 -30.43
C ILE A 222 -10.94 -1.68 -31.35
N GLY A 223 -11.00 -0.47 -30.77
CA GLY A 223 -11.12 0.76 -31.55
C GLY A 223 -9.96 1.02 -32.52
N TYR A 224 -8.75 0.55 -32.16
CA TYR A 224 -7.56 0.70 -32.99
C TYR A 224 -7.33 -0.49 -33.93
N ALA A 225 -7.47 -1.72 -33.44
CA ALA A 225 -7.08 -2.93 -34.14
C ALA A 225 -7.97 -3.28 -35.33
N GLY A 226 -9.22 -2.78 -35.35
CA GLY A 226 -10.20 -3.16 -36.38
C GLY A 226 -10.62 -4.63 -36.23
N ASP A 227 -10.44 -5.44 -37.28
CA ASP A 227 -10.99 -6.79 -37.38
C ASP A 227 -10.27 -7.86 -36.56
N GLU A 228 -9.00 -7.63 -36.19
CA GLU A 228 -8.18 -8.62 -35.46
C GLU A 228 -7.24 -7.96 -34.43
N ILE A 229 -7.26 -8.47 -33.22
CA ILE A 229 -6.34 -8.08 -32.13
C ILE A 229 -5.10 -8.94 -32.18
N THR A 230 -3.99 -8.36 -32.61
CA THR A 230 -2.67 -9.02 -32.63
C THR A 230 -1.80 -8.52 -31.48
N THR A 231 -0.77 -9.30 -31.14
CA THR A 231 0.18 -8.95 -30.08
C THR A 231 0.89 -7.63 -30.35
N GLU A 232 1.28 -7.39 -31.62
CA GLU A 232 1.97 -6.18 -32.04
C GLU A 232 1.13 -4.93 -31.82
N LYS A 233 -0.16 -4.98 -32.18
CA LYS A 233 -1.09 -3.87 -31.97
C LYS A 233 -1.32 -3.57 -30.51
N VAL A 234 -1.38 -4.61 -29.65
CA VAL A 234 -1.51 -4.44 -28.20
C VAL A 234 -0.26 -3.79 -27.61
N VAL A 235 0.93 -4.27 -27.99
CA VAL A 235 2.22 -3.70 -27.57
C VAL A 235 2.33 -2.24 -27.98
N GLU A 236 1.94 -1.91 -29.22
CA GLU A 236 1.99 -0.53 -29.75
C GLU A 236 1.08 0.42 -28.95
N ILE A 237 -0.18 0.03 -28.71
CA ILE A 237 -1.14 0.87 -27.98
C ILE A 237 -0.76 1.05 -26.53
N LEU A 238 -0.35 -0.03 -25.87
CA LEU A 238 -0.01 0.01 -24.44
C LEU A 238 1.34 0.66 -24.20
N GLY A 239 2.17 0.83 -25.26
CA GLY A 239 3.53 1.32 -25.14
C GLY A 239 4.41 0.40 -24.27
N ILE A 240 4.00 -0.87 -24.09
CA ILE A 240 4.75 -1.85 -23.32
C ILE A 240 5.86 -2.47 -24.16
N VAL A 241 6.91 -2.91 -23.49
CA VAL A 241 8.01 -3.61 -24.17
C VAL A 241 7.56 -5.00 -24.58
N HIS A 242 7.89 -5.40 -25.80
CA HIS A 242 7.59 -6.74 -26.27
C HIS A 242 8.27 -7.79 -25.37
N PRO A 243 7.55 -8.77 -24.80
CA PRO A 243 8.12 -9.74 -23.86
C PRO A 243 9.34 -10.47 -24.40
N GLN A 244 9.36 -10.78 -25.70
CA GLN A 244 10.51 -11.42 -26.35
C GLN A 244 11.78 -10.55 -26.32
N LEU A 245 11.66 -9.22 -26.37
CA LEU A 245 12.81 -8.32 -26.29
C LEU A 245 13.43 -8.35 -24.89
N ILE A 246 12.59 -8.38 -23.86
CA ILE A 246 13.02 -8.53 -22.46
C ILE A 246 13.67 -9.90 -22.24
N GLU A 247 13.09 -10.96 -22.80
CA GLU A 247 13.67 -12.31 -22.73
C GLU A 247 15.07 -12.36 -23.36
N GLN A 248 15.24 -11.84 -24.58
CA GLN A 248 16.55 -11.76 -25.25
C GLN A 248 17.56 -10.95 -24.44
N LEU A 249 17.12 -9.85 -23.84
CA LEU A 249 17.95 -9.01 -22.99
C LEU A 249 18.43 -9.77 -21.74
N PHE A 250 17.54 -10.47 -21.05
CA PHE A 250 17.92 -11.26 -19.88
C PHE A 250 18.78 -12.47 -20.24
N GLN A 251 18.57 -13.09 -21.39
CA GLN A 251 19.48 -14.13 -21.91
C GLN A 251 20.90 -13.58 -22.10
N ALA A 252 21.03 -12.37 -22.68
CA ALA A 252 22.31 -11.69 -22.81
C ALA A 252 22.93 -11.33 -21.45
N ILE A 253 22.12 -10.90 -20.47
CA ILE A 253 22.55 -10.60 -19.10
C ILE A 253 23.09 -11.87 -18.42
N PHE A 254 22.35 -12.97 -18.45
CA PHE A 254 22.79 -14.22 -17.82
C PHE A 254 24.02 -14.85 -18.48
N SER A 255 24.17 -14.68 -19.80
CA SER A 255 25.38 -15.10 -20.55
C SER A 255 26.54 -14.12 -20.41
N GLN A 256 26.34 -12.98 -19.72
CA GLN A 256 27.36 -11.90 -19.57
C GLN A 256 27.83 -11.30 -20.91
N ASP A 257 26.98 -11.36 -21.94
CA ASP A 257 27.25 -10.78 -23.26
C ASP A 257 26.91 -9.29 -23.29
N THR A 258 27.84 -8.47 -22.85
CA THR A 258 27.70 -7.01 -22.82
C THR A 258 27.47 -6.39 -24.19
N LYS A 259 28.07 -6.98 -25.26
CA LYS A 259 27.89 -6.47 -26.64
C LYS A 259 26.44 -6.65 -27.09
N ARG A 260 25.86 -7.82 -26.80
CA ARG A 260 24.48 -8.08 -27.13
C ARG A 260 23.50 -7.18 -26.34
N VAL A 261 23.83 -6.90 -25.08
CA VAL A 261 23.08 -5.92 -24.30
C VAL A 261 23.12 -4.54 -24.96
N GLU A 262 24.33 -4.04 -25.36
CA GLU A 262 24.46 -2.75 -26.03
C GLU A 262 23.66 -2.68 -27.34
N GLU A 263 23.61 -3.76 -28.15
CA GLU A 263 22.83 -3.84 -29.38
C GLU A 263 21.32 -3.75 -29.17
N LEU A 264 20.82 -4.19 -27.99
CA LEU A 264 19.42 -4.19 -27.66
C LEU A 264 18.95 -2.85 -27.02
N LEU A 265 19.83 -2.08 -26.39
CA LEU A 265 19.46 -0.81 -25.72
C LEU A 265 18.74 0.19 -26.63
N PRO A 266 19.18 0.45 -27.89
CA PRO A 266 18.49 1.40 -28.77
C PRO A 266 17.06 0.98 -29.13
N GLN A 267 16.75 -0.33 -29.06
CA GLN A 267 15.39 -0.83 -29.30
C GLN A 267 14.47 -0.55 -28.12
N LEU A 268 15.02 -0.44 -26.91
CA LEU A 268 14.30 -0.15 -25.68
C LEU A 268 14.07 1.36 -25.48
N GLU A 269 14.94 2.21 -26.01
CA GLU A 269 14.89 3.67 -25.80
C GLU A 269 13.56 4.32 -26.20
N LYS A 270 12.83 3.72 -27.13
CA LYS A 270 11.52 4.19 -27.62
C LYS A 270 10.34 3.90 -26.66
N PHE A 271 10.57 3.06 -25.66
CA PHE A 271 9.54 2.71 -24.66
C PHE A 271 9.70 3.53 -23.40
N ASP A 272 8.60 3.61 -22.63
CA ASP A 272 8.62 4.24 -21.31
C ASP A 272 9.52 3.48 -20.34
N LEU A 273 10.37 4.22 -19.61
CA LEU A 273 11.36 3.63 -18.70
C LEU A 273 10.71 2.86 -17.54
N GLU A 274 9.57 3.34 -17.01
CA GLU A 274 8.82 2.63 -15.97
C GLU A 274 8.30 1.29 -16.50
N SER A 275 7.79 1.27 -17.73
CA SER A 275 7.32 0.04 -18.39
C SER A 275 8.45 -0.98 -18.58
N ILE A 276 9.65 -0.53 -18.93
CA ILE A 276 10.83 -1.43 -19.07
C ILE A 276 11.19 -2.05 -17.72
N VAL A 277 11.21 -1.25 -16.66
CA VAL A 277 11.51 -1.74 -15.31
C VAL A 277 10.43 -2.72 -14.84
N GLU A 278 9.15 -2.43 -15.09
CA GLU A 278 8.03 -3.29 -14.71
C GLU A 278 8.07 -4.63 -15.46
N GLU A 279 8.30 -4.63 -16.77
CA GLU A 279 8.42 -5.86 -17.55
C GLU A 279 9.66 -6.69 -17.15
N SER A 280 10.75 -6.03 -16.77
CA SER A 280 11.91 -6.70 -16.19
C SER A 280 11.56 -7.42 -14.86
N GLU A 281 10.77 -6.79 -13.98
CA GLU A 281 10.28 -7.43 -12.75
C GLU A 281 9.34 -8.59 -13.03
N ASN A 282 8.43 -8.44 -13.99
CA ASN A 282 7.49 -9.49 -14.40
C ASN A 282 8.25 -10.72 -14.90
N PHE A 283 9.29 -10.52 -15.73
CA PHE A 283 10.14 -11.58 -16.22
C PHE A 283 10.88 -12.30 -15.08
N LEU A 284 11.51 -11.54 -14.17
CA LEU A 284 12.19 -12.10 -13.00
C LEU A 284 11.25 -12.86 -12.08
N THR A 285 10.03 -12.34 -11.88
CA THR A 285 8.99 -13.01 -11.10
C THR A 285 8.59 -14.35 -11.73
N THR A 286 8.56 -14.43 -13.06
CA THR A 286 8.26 -15.66 -13.79
C THR A 286 9.38 -16.68 -13.61
N LEU A 287 10.65 -16.25 -13.72
CA LEU A 287 11.81 -17.13 -13.46
C LEU A 287 11.86 -17.63 -12.02
N LEU A 288 11.49 -16.77 -11.05
CA LEU A 288 11.41 -17.15 -9.64
C LEU A 288 10.34 -18.22 -9.41
N LYS A 289 9.15 -18.08 -10.01
CA LYS A 289 8.07 -19.08 -9.90
C LYS A 289 8.47 -20.43 -10.52
N LYS A 290 9.29 -20.42 -11.55
CA LYS A 290 9.84 -21.64 -12.18
C LYS A 290 11.02 -22.27 -11.41
N GLY A 291 11.57 -21.54 -10.42
CA GLY A 291 12.75 -21.98 -9.67
C GLY A 291 14.06 -21.91 -10.47
N GLU A 292 14.09 -21.15 -11.56
CA GLU A 292 15.24 -21.03 -12.47
C GLU A 292 16.24 -19.95 -12.03
N LEU A 293 15.89 -19.12 -11.03
CA LEU A 293 16.70 -18.00 -10.58
C LEU A 293 17.35 -18.28 -9.21
N PRO A 294 18.70 -18.31 -9.12
CA PRO A 294 19.40 -18.46 -7.85
C PRO A 294 19.07 -17.33 -6.87
N HIS A 295 18.82 -17.66 -5.61
CA HIS A 295 18.42 -16.67 -4.58
C HIS A 295 19.38 -15.49 -4.43
N LEU A 296 20.68 -15.74 -4.54
CA LEU A 296 21.70 -14.69 -4.43
C LEU A 296 21.61 -13.67 -5.58
N ILE A 297 21.40 -14.14 -6.82
CA ILE A 297 21.23 -13.28 -8.00
C ILE A 297 19.91 -12.51 -7.86
N LEU A 298 18.85 -13.18 -7.43
CA LEU A 298 17.54 -12.54 -7.21
C LEU A 298 17.66 -11.36 -6.25
N HIS A 299 18.32 -11.54 -5.09
CA HIS A 299 18.51 -10.47 -4.11
C HIS A 299 19.23 -9.26 -4.69
N ARG A 300 20.31 -9.50 -5.47
CA ARG A 300 21.06 -8.44 -6.13
C ARG A 300 20.20 -7.70 -7.16
N PHE A 301 19.46 -8.45 -7.97
CA PHE A 301 18.59 -7.88 -9.02
C PHE A 301 17.48 -7.02 -8.41
N LEU A 302 16.86 -7.49 -7.32
CA LEU A 302 15.83 -6.70 -6.61
C LEU A 302 16.37 -5.37 -6.09
N ASN A 303 17.58 -5.34 -5.54
CA ASN A 303 18.20 -4.10 -5.08
C ASN A 303 18.48 -3.14 -6.25
N ILE A 304 19.01 -3.65 -7.37
CA ILE A 304 19.28 -2.83 -8.55
C ILE A 304 17.98 -2.24 -9.12
N ILE A 305 16.93 -3.03 -9.20
CA ILE A 305 15.62 -2.58 -9.69
C ILE A 305 14.99 -1.55 -8.73
N ALA A 306 15.12 -1.76 -7.43
CA ALA A 306 14.65 -0.79 -6.44
C ALA A 306 15.37 0.56 -6.56
N ASP A 307 16.71 0.53 -6.71
CA ASP A 307 17.52 1.74 -6.97
C ASP A 307 17.08 2.44 -8.27
N ALA A 308 16.82 1.67 -9.32
CA ALA A 308 16.35 2.20 -10.60
C ALA A 308 15.00 2.89 -10.49
N ARG A 309 14.06 2.30 -9.76
CA ARG A 309 12.74 2.92 -9.47
C ARG A 309 12.86 4.22 -8.68
N GLU A 310 13.74 4.25 -7.69
CA GLU A 310 13.98 5.46 -6.91
C GLU A 310 14.59 6.57 -7.78
N LEU A 311 15.50 6.22 -8.68
CA LEU A 311 16.07 7.16 -9.64
C LEU A 311 15.00 7.76 -10.57
N LEU A 312 14.05 6.94 -11.06
CA LEU A 312 12.95 7.43 -11.90
C LEU A 312 11.97 8.35 -11.14
N ARG A 313 11.81 8.16 -9.84
CA ARG A 313 10.97 9.03 -9.01
C ARG A 313 11.61 10.38 -8.71
N THR A 314 12.93 10.41 -8.56
CA THR A 314 13.67 11.59 -8.11
C THR A 314 14.23 12.42 -9.24
N ALA A 315 14.39 11.84 -10.43
CA ALA A 315 15.00 12.49 -11.59
C ALA A 315 14.34 12.02 -12.90
N THR A 316 14.51 12.82 -13.94
CA THR A 316 14.19 12.43 -15.34
C THR A 316 15.50 12.14 -16.07
N PRO A 317 16.06 10.92 -15.95
CA PRO A 317 17.34 10.60 -16.55
C PRO A 317 17.22 10.52 -18.07
N ASN A 318 18.36 10.72 -18.76
CA ASN A 318 18.44 10.38 -20.19
C ASN A 318 18.13 8.89 -20.37
N PRO A 319 17.20 8.50 -21.27
CA PRO A 319 16.76 7.13 -21.41
C PRO A 319 17.90 6.13 -21.69
N TYR A 320 18.77 6.44 -22.64
CA TYR A 320 19.88 5.55 -23.01
C TYR A 320 20.86 5.35 -21.84
N PHE A 321 21.19 6.44 -21.14
CA PHE A 321 22.07 6.36 -19.98
C PHE A 321 21.45 5.54 -18.85
N PHE A 322 20.16 5.74 -18.58
CA PHE A 322 19.44 4.97 -17.56
C PHE A 322 19.41 3.47 -17.87
N LEU A 323 19.09 3.13 -19.12
CA LEU A 323 19.06 1.73 -19.56
C LEU A 323 20.45 1.08 -19.47
N GLY A 324 21.48 1.78 -19.90
CA GLY A 324 22.89 1.33 -19.75
C GLY A 324 23.22 1.10 -18.27
N TYR A 325 22.94 2.08 -17.40
CA TYR A 325 23.16 1.96 -15.96
C TYR A 325 22.43 0.75 -15.36
N LEU A 326 21.15 0.57 -15.67
CA LEU A 326 20.35 -0.53 -15.15
C LEU A 326 20.89 -1.89 -15.62
N PHE A 327 21.00 -2.09 -16.93
CA PHE A 327 21.29 -3.42 -17.48
C PHE A 327 22.72 -3.84 -17.32
N PHE A 328 23.71 -2.94 -17.38
CA PHE A 328 25.08 -3.28 -17.06
C PHE A 328 25.29 -3.63 -15.59
N ARG A 329 24.58 -2.98 -14.67
CA ARG A 329 24.57 -3.39 -13.26
C ARG A 329 23.98 -4.80 -13.08
N LEU A 330 22.93 -5.16 -13.84
CA LEU A 330 22.38 -6.52 -13.83
C LEU A 330 23.38 -7.54 -14.37
N VAL A 331 24.10 -7.24 -15.47
CA VAL A 331 25.19 -8.09 -15.96
C VAL A 331 26.26 -8.28 -14.88
N GLU A 332 26.71 -7.21 -14.24
CA GLU A 332 27.72 -7.27 -13.16
C GLU A 332 27.26 -8.13 -11.98
N ALA A 333 25.98 -8.03 -11.64
CA ALA A 333 25.38 -8.80 -10.55
C ALA A 333 25.31 -10.31 -10.81
N THR A 334 25.42 -10.77 -12.05
CA THR A 334 25.53 -12.20 -12.40
C THR A 334 26.91 -12.80 -12.12
N LYS A 335 27.95 -11.95 -12.01
CA LYS A 335 29.30 -12.42 -11.77
C LYS A 335 29.46 -12.98 -10.36
N PRO A 336 30.24 -14.07 -10.18
CA PRO A 336 30.55 -14.57 -8.84
C PRO A 336 31.41 -13.54 -8.09
N TYR A 337 31.03 -13.23 -6.86
CA TYR A 337 31.88 -12.38 -6.02
C TYR A 337 33.13 -13.12 -5.56
N SER A 338 34.26 -12.43 -5.57
CA SER A 338 35.41 -12.87 -4.76
C SER A 338 35.10 -12.69 -3.27
N VAL A 339 35.72 -13.49 -2.41
CA VAL A 339 35.59 -13.36 -0.95
C VAL A 339 35.92 -11.93 -0.49
N ALA A 340 36.85 -11.27 -1.15
CA ALA A 340 37.22 -9.87 -0.87
C ALA A 340 36.10 -8.86 -1.19
N GLN A 341 35.29 -9.12 -2.21
CA GLN A 341 34.11 -8.28 -2.54
C GLN A 341 32.97 -8.49 -1.57
N LEU A 342 32.69 -9.74 -1.15
CA LEU A 342 31.71 -10.05 -0.11
C LEU A 342 32.08 -9.43 1.25
N LEU A 343 33.35 -9.44 1.61
CA LEU A 343 33.83 -8.75 2.82
C LEU A 343 33.62 -7.23 2.74
N LYS A 344 33.89 -6.62 1.58
CA LYS A 344 33.62 -5.18 1.37
C LYS A 344 32.15 -4.81 1.44
N GLU A 345 31.26 -5.64 0.93
CA GLU A 345 29.80 -5.41 1.04
C GLU A 345 29.33 -5.58 2.48
N LEU A 346 29.79 -6.61 3.20
CA LEU A 346 29.51 -6.80 4.61
C LEU A 346 30.08 -5.66 5.48
N GLU A 347 31.26 -5.12 5.15
CA GLU A 347 31.82 -3.92 5.76
C GLU A 347 31.02 -2.66 5.42
N GLY A 348 30.38 -2.61 4.24
CA GLY A 348 29.49 -1.53 3.81
C GLY A 348 28.10 -1.56 4.47
N GLU A 349 27.62 -2.73 4.91
CA GLU A 349 26.40 -2.91 5.72
C GLU A 349 26.62 -2.62 7.21
N VAL A 350 27.86 -2.60 7.70
CA VAL A 350 28.14 -2.09 9.04
C VAL A 350 27.86 -0.59 9.02
N GLU A 351 26.73 -0.20 9.59
CA GLU A 351 26.33 1.20 9.81
C GLU A 351 27.49 1.96 10.45
N THR A 352 28.30 2.64 9.61
CA THR A 352 29.41 3.44 10.13
C THR A 352 28.86 4.49 11.09
N PRO A 353 29.60 4.85 12.15
CA PRO A 353 29.15 5.87 13.10
C PRO A 353 28.70 7.18 12.43
N ARG A 354 29.28 7.53 11.30
CA ARG A 354 28.89 8.70 10.52
C ARG A 354 27.52 8.52 9.85
N ARG A 355 27.23 7.36 9.27
CA ARG A 355 25.89 7.05 8.71
C ARG A 355 24.82 7.02 9.80
N LYS A 356 25.14 6.51 10.99
CA LYS A 356 24.24 6.61 12.16
C LYS A 356 23.92 8.05 12.51
N PHE A 357 24.91 8.94 12.41
CA PHE A 357 24.71 10.36 12.67
C PHE A 357 23.87 11.05 11.58
N GLU A 358 24.07 10.71 10.33
CA GLU A 358 23.24 11.20 9.20
C GLU A 358 21.79 10.72 9.33
N LYS A 359 21.57 9.46 9.76
CA LYS A 359 20.25 8.92 10.08
C LYS A 359 19.59 9.67 11.24
N LEU A 360 20.35 10.06 12.26
CA LEU A 360 19.85 10.89 13.35
C LEU A 360 19.34 12.24 12.83
N ILE A 361 20.09 12.90 11.96
CA ILE A 361 19.68 14.16 11.33
C ILE A 361 18.40 13.98 10.53
N LYS A 362 18.32 12.92 9.73
CA LYS A 362 17.13 12.59 8.93
C LYS A 362 15.89 12.36 9.82
N GLU A 363 15.99 11.53 10.85
CA GLU A 363 14.88 11.27 11.78
C GLU A 363 14.45 12.53 12.56
N LEU A 364 15.38 13.44 12.86
CA LEU A 364 15.05 14.75 13.46
C LEU A 364 14.27 15.64 12.49
N LYS A 365 14.67 15.71 11.21
CA LYS A 365 13.96 16.47 10.17
C LYS A 365 12.56 15.93 9.89
N GLU A 366 12.39 14.63 9.92
CA GLU A 366 11.07 13.98 9.73
C GLU A 366 10.11 14.26 10.89
N ARG A 367 10.60 14.48 12.10
CA ARG A 367 9.77 14.78 13.28
C ARG A 367 9.46 16.28 13.41
N ASP A 368 10.45 17.11 13.19
CA ASP A 368 10.36 18.56 13.26
C ASP A 368 11.44 19.14 12.35
N LEU A 369 11.01 19.77 11.27
CA LEU A 369 11.90 20.31 10.24
C LEU A 369 12.82 21.39 10.79
N GLU A 370 12.31 22.28 11.67
CA GLU A 370 13.10 23.37 12.29
C GLU A 370 14.18 22.79 13.22
N LEU A 371 13.81 21.82 14.05
CA LEU A 371 14.74 21.13 14.93
C LEU A 371 15.84 20.39 14.13
N GLY A 372 15.45 19.69 13.06
CA GLY A 372 16.38 18.95 12.20
C GLY A 372 17.37 19.85 11.49
N ILE A 373 16.92 20.99 10.94
CA ILE A 373 17.78 22.00 10.32
C ILE A 373 18.72 22.62 11.36
N CYS A 374 18.20 23.01 12.53
CA CYS A 374 19.03 23.55 13.61
C CYS A 374 20.09 22.55 14.10
N PHE A 375 19.75 21.26 14.15
CA PHE A 375 20.71 20.23 14.54
C PHE A 375 21.81 20.06 13.48
N GLU A 376 21.43 19.95 12.19
CA GLU A 376 22.36 19.79 11.06
C GLU A 376 23.35 20.96 10.92
N THR A 377 22.85 22.20 11.04
CA THR A 377 23.67 23.40 10.89
C THR A 377 24.57 23.68 12.10
N SER A 378 24.15 23.25 13.29
CA SER A 378 24.83 23.56 14.54
C SER A 378 25.73 22.46 15.08
N ILE A 379 25.50 21.20 14.67
CA ILE A 379 26.17 20.03 15.26
C ILE A 379 26.94 19.27 14.18
N GLN A 380 28.25 19.16 14.35
CA GLN A 380 29.13 18.41 13.45
C GLN A 380 29.64 17.14 14.13
N PHE A 381 29.48 16.00 13.46
CA PHE A 381 30.00 14.71 13.92
C PHE A 381 31.54 14.71 13.97
N ILE A 382 32.11 14.23 15.07
CA ILE A 382 33.57 14.04 15.20
C ILE A 382 33.87 12.53 15.23
N SER A 383 33.35 11.80 16.21
CA SER A 383 33.63 10.38 16.36
C SER A 383 32.58 9.66 17.24
N PHE A 384 32.53 8.33 17.12
CA PHE A 384 31.82 7.47 18.05
C PHE A 384 32.68 6.23 18.35
N HIS A 385 33.17 6.12 19.58
CA HIS A 385 33.96 4.97 20.05
C HIS A 385 33.61 4.64 21.50
N ASN A 386 33.57 3.36 21.82
CA ASN A 386 33.33 2.85 23.19
C ASN A 386 32.08 3.48 23.87
N GLY A 387 30.96 3.66 23.11
CA GLY A 387 29.75 4.25 23.66
C GLY A 387 29.80 5.77 23.86
N ILE A 388 30.86 6.45 23.39
CA ILE A 388 31.02 7.90 23.51
C ILE A 388 30.81 8.52 22.12
N LEU A 389 29.73 9.31 21.96
CA LEU A 389 29.44 10.12 20.78
C LEU A 389 30.04 11.50 20.98
N GLN A 390 30.99 11.86 20.13
CA GLN A 390 31.68 13.13 20.17
C GLN A 390 31.28 14.00 18.98
N TRP A 391 30.87 15.22 19.25
CA TRP A 391 30.52 16.20 18.22
C TRP A 391 31.01 17.61 18.56
N ARG A 392 31.09 18.47 17.54
CA ARG A 392 31.31 19.90 17.70
C ARG A 392 29.99 20.63 17.68
N SER A 393 29.75 21.53 18.63
CA SER A 393 28.48 22.25 18.75
C SER A 393 28.72 23.76 18.57
N CYS A 394 28.17 24.30 17.48
CA CYS A 394 28.32 25.72 17.05
C CYS A 394 26.94 26.37 16.76
N PRO A 395 26.01 26.38 17.73
CA PRO A 395 24.67 26.88 17.45
C PRO A 395 24.63 28.42 17.39
N GLU A 396 23.95 28.93 16.38
CA GLU A 396 23.46 30.29 16.36
C GLU A 396 22.44 30.55 17.48
N TYR A 397 22.21 31.80 17.84
CA TYR A 397 21.36 32.16 18.98
C TYR A 397 19.94 31.56 18.89
N SER A 398 19.33 31.60 17.70
CA SER A 398 18.00 31.01 17.42
C SER A 398 17.99 29.49 17.64
N CYS A 399 18.91 28.77 17.02
CA CYS A 399 19.04 27.34 17.11
C CYS A 399 19.43 26.84 18.50
N LYS A 400 20.17 27.64 19.27
CA LYS A 400 20.55 27.30 20.65
C LYS A 400 19.34 27.11 21.58
N LYS A 401 18.29 27.94 21.42
CA LYS A 401 17.05 27.80 22.19
C LYS A 401 16.27 26.54 21.79
N VAL A 402 16.16 26.28 20.47
CA VAL A 402 15.46 25.11 19.91
C VAL A 402 16.16 23.82 20.39
N LEU A 403 17.45 23.71 20.18
CA LEU A 403 18.23 22.51 20.57
C LEU A 403 18.14 22.24 22.06
N LYS A 404 18.23 23.28 22.92
CA LYS A 404 18.12 23.12 24.37
C LYS A 404 16.72 22.64 24.80
N ARG A 405 15.67 23.16 24.18
CA ARG A 405 14.26 22.80 24.47
C ARG A 405 13.97 21.33 24.16
N TYR A 406 14.45 20.86 23.01
CA TYR A 406 14.13 19.50 22.51
C TYR A 406 15.19 18.44 22.86
N PHE A 407 16.30 18.83 23.53
CA PHE A 407 17.40 17.91 23.80
C PHE A 407 16.96 16.67 24.60
N THR A 408 16.30 16.87 25.72
CA THR A 408 15.89 15.77 26.63
C THR A 408 14.70 14.98 26.08
N LEU A 409 13.77 15.66 25.40
CA LEU A 409 12.50 15.06 24.99
C LEU A 409 12.58 14.34 23.63
N VAL A 410 13.46 14.80 22.73
CA VAL A 410 13.51 14.28 21.35
C VAL A 410 14.91 13.81 20.98
N ILE A 411 15.94 14.66 21.13
CA ILE A 411 17.29 14.35 20.62
C ILE A 411 17.91 13.19 21.41
N ARG A 412 17.85 13.23 22.72
CA ARG A 412 18.46 12.20 23.58
C ARG A 412 17.84 10.81 23.36
N PRO A 413 16.53 10.61 23.36
CA PRO A 413 15.92 9.32 23.06
C PRO A 413 16.26 8.77 21.68
N LEU A 414 16.41 9.64 20.66
CA LEU A 414 16.83 9.24 19.33
C LEU A 414 18.29 8.78 19.29
N ILE A 415 19.17 9.46 20.02
CA ILE A 415 20.56 9.03 20.14
C ILE A 415 20.64 7.66 20.80
N ASP A 416 19.91 7.44 21.90
CA ASP A 416 19.89 6.15 22.57
C ASP A 416 19.30 5.04 21.69
N LYS A 417 18.34 5.37 20.82
CA LYS A 417 17.77 4.44 19.82
C LYS A 417 18.77 4.06 18.72
N ILE A 418 19.53 5.02 18.20
CA ILE A 418 20.40 4.84 17.02
C ILE A 418 21.80 4.38 17.39
N PHE A 419 22.39 4.92 18.47
CA PHE A 419 23.75 4.63 18.92
C PHE A 419 23.83 3.60 20.05
N GLY A 420 22.72 3.31 20.70
CA GLY A 420 22.62 2.39 21.83
C GLY A 420 22.31 3.08 23.16
N GLN A 421 21.57 2.37 24.02
CA GLN A 421 21.22 2.89 25.35
C GLN A 421 22.48 3.19 26.19
N GLY A 422 22.48 4.34 26.84
CA GLY A 422 23.62 4.76 27.70
C GLY A 422 24.74 5.47 26.92
N THR A 423 24.55 5.83 25.64
CA THR A 423 25.53 6.60 24.87
C THR A 423 25.92 7.89 25.61
N ILE A 424 27.22 8.10 25.85
CA ILE A 424 27.73 9.31 26.46
C ILE A 424 28.02 10.34 25.39
N ILE A 425 27.50 11.57 25.57
CA ILE A 425 27.69 12.65 24.61
C ILE A 425 28.79 13.57 25.10
N LYS A 426 29.82 13.79 24.27
CA LYS A 426 30.88 14.80 24.50
C LYS A 426 30.75 15.92 23.44
N ALA A 427 30.33 17.11 23.87
CA ALA A 427 30.27 18.28 23.01
C ALA A 427 31.55 19.11 23.12
N VAL A 428 32.19 19.38 21.99
CA VAL A 428 33.35 20.28 21.87
C VAL A 428 32.83 21.63 21.41
N LYS A 429 33.25 22.73 22.07
CA LYS A 429 32.89 24.10 21.66
C LYS A 429 33.66 24.49 20.41
N CYS A 430 33.08 25.42 19.62
CA CYS A 430 33.83 26.08 18.54
C CYS A 430 34.95 26.96 19.08
N GLU A 431 36.11 26.89 18.47
CA GLU A 431 37.14 27.92 18.59
C GLU A 431 36.67 29.11 17.74
N ASN A 432 36.47 30.27 18.37
CA ASN A 432 36.19 31.50 17.67
C ASN A 432 37.39 31.86 16.79
N GLU A 433 37.24 31.88 15.49
CA GLU A 433 38.14 32.58 14.59
C GLU A 433 38.13 34.04 14.97
N THR A 434 39.25 34.57 15.43
CA THR A 434 39.48 36.00 15.66
C THR A 434 39.31 36.75 14.32
N PRO A 435 38.50 37.82 14.28
CA PRO A 435 38.44 38.63 13.07
C PRO A 435 39.73 39.39 12.87
N SER A 436 40.26 39.36 11.66
CA SER A 436 41.39 40.16 11.20
C SER A 436 41.11 41.67 11.36
N PRO A 437 42.11 42.50 11.74
CA PRO A 437 41.90 43.91 12.00
C PRO A 437 41.76 44.71 10.73
N SER A 438 40.65 45.44 10.55
CA SER A 438 40.56 46.58 9.63
C SER A 438 40.61 47.91 10.41
N THR A 439 41.69 48.61 10.19
CA THR A 439 42.03 50.00 10.41
C THR A 439 40.87 51.01 10.57
N GLY A 440 41.03 51.87 11.59
CA GLY A 440 40.64 53.27 11.49
C GLY A 440 39.74 53.85 12.58
N GLY A 441 40.34 54.58 13.55
CA GLY A 441 39.88 55.91 13.96
C GLY A 441 39.19 56.08 15.30
N ARG A 442 40.00 56.55 16.29
CA ARG A 442 39.82 57.62 17.30
C ARG A 442 38.74 57.47 18.41
N GLU A 443 39.30 57.42 19.60
CA GLU A 443 39.10 58.28 20.80
C GLU A 443 37.66 58.42 21.33
N THR A 444 37.34 58.20 22.59
CA THR A 444 37.87 58.75 23.86
C THR A 444 37.22 58.12 25.08
N THR A 445 38.03 57.92 26.11
CA THR A 445 37.83 58.12 27.56
C THR A 445 36.78 57.31 28.35
N GLU A 446 37.36 56.68 29.30
CA GLU A 446 37.16 56.67 30.76
C GLU A 446 36.26 55.69 31.44
N LYS A 447 36.97 54.94 32.29
CA LYS A 447 36.71 54.49 33.66
C LYS A 447 36.20 53.07 33.87
N GLU A 448 37.12 52.33 34.47
CA GLU A 448 36.97 51.15 35.36
C GLU A 448 36.04 51.43 36.56
N PRO A 449 35.84 50.47 37.49
CA PRO A 449 35.96 49.01 37.47
C PRO A 449 34.75 48.30 38.17
N GLU A 450 34.64 47.05 38.07
CA GLU A 450 34.55 46.07 39.16
C GLU A 450 33.68 44.86 38.86
N ARG A 451 34.29 43.74 39.21
CA ARG A 451 33.83 42.48 39.71
C ARG A 451 33.32 41.41 38.72
N GLY A 452 34.21 40.49 38.67
CA GLY A 452 34.09 39.17 38.16
C GLY A 452 32.93 38.37 38.77
N VAL A 453 32.39 37.54 37.95
CA VAL A 453 31.85 36.26 38.34
C VAL A 453 32.26 35.24 37.27
N GLU A 454 33.32 34.53 37.56
CA GLU A 454 33.57 33.22 36.99
C GLU A 454 32.42 32.30 37.36
N THR A 455 31.75 31.75 36.37
CA THR A 455 30.93 30.54 36.55
C THR A 455 31.46 29.44 35.66
N SER A 456 32.46 28.78 36.21
CA SER A 456 32.80 27.39 35.88
C SER A 456 31.56 26.51 36.04
N LEU A 457 31.06 25.94 34.97
CA LEU A 457 30.12 24.85 34.96
C LEU A 457 30.92 23.55 34.88
N SER A 458 31.49 23.16 36.02
CA SER A 458 31.92 21.82 36.27
C SER A 458 30.99 21.20 37.31
N SER A 459 30.38 20.10 36.91
CA SER A 459 30.02 18.91 37.68
C SER A 459 29.61 19.08 39.14
N SER A 460 28.39 18.76 39.46
CA SER A 460 28.02 17.85 40.53
C SER A 460 26.48 17.79 40.61
N ILE A 461 25.90 16.76 40.11
CA ILE A 461 24.59 16.32 40.55
C ILE A 461 24.82 15.05 41.33
N SER A 462 24.93 15.25 42.67
CA SER A 462 24.81 14.21 43.68
C SER A 462 23.46 13.52 43.58
N GLN A 463 23.53 12.24 43.61
CA GLN A 463 22.47 11.27 43.81
C GLN A 463 21.55 11.67 44.98
N LYS A 464 20.29 11.79 44.75
CA LYS A 464 19.23 11.47 45.70
C LYS A 464 18.22 10.58 44.98
N THR A 465 18.36 9.31 45.19
CA THR A 465 17.36 8.28 44.94
C THR A 465 16.23 8.41 45.95
N PRO A 466 14.98 8.43 45.54
CA PRO A 466 13.89 8.04 46.41
C PRO A 466 13.75 6.51 46.33
N THR A 467 13.97 5.89 47.44
CA THR A 467 13.64 4.50 47.78
C THR A 467 12.12 4.32 47.61
N ILE A 468 11.72 3.56 46.64
CA ILE A 468 10.36 3.00 46.55
C ILE A 468 10.50 1.52 46.90
N SER A 469 9.93 1.15 48.05
CA SER A 469 9.79 -0.22 48.52
C SER A 469 9.03 -1.09 47.54
N PRO A 470 9.38 -2.35 47.35
CA PRO A 470 8.65 -3.25 46.47
C PRO A 470 7.34 -3.69 47.13
N SER A 471 6.24 -3.54 46.40
CA SER A 471 4.97 -4.18 46.73
C SER A 471 5.05 -5.69 46.49
N PRO A 472 4.37 -6.50 47.31
CA PRO A 472 4.44 -7.97 47.20
C PRO A 472 3.64 -8.49 45.98
N PRO A 473 3.97 -9.68 45.46
CA PRO A 473 3.24 -10.29 44.36
C PRO A 473 1.86 -10.80 44.79
N PRO A 474 0.90 -10.87 43.90
CA PRO A 474 -0.42 -11.45 44.20
C PRO A 474 -0.31 -12.99 44.29
N ASP A 475 -0.87 -13.52 45.37
CA ASP A 475 -1.02 -14.92 45.65
C ASP A 475 -1.97 -15.66 44.73
N ASN A 476 -1.59 -16.89 44.44
CA ASN A 476 -2.38 -18.09 44.25
C ASN A 476 -3.50 -18.09 43.17
N ILE A 477 -3.17 -18.73 42.05
CA ILE A 477 -4.15 -19.50 41.29
C ILE A 477 -3.86 -20.99 41.51
N SER A 478 -4.77 -21.65 42.22
CA SER A 478 -4.80 -23.09 42.42
C SER A 478 -4.97 -23.88 41.13
N PRO A 479 -4.36 -25.07 41.01
CA PRO A 479 -4.52 -25.89 39.80
C PRO A 479 -5.87 -26.63 39.79
N LEU A 480 -6.50 -26.65 38.61
CA LEU A 480 -7.67 -27.47 38.30
C LEU A 480 -7.28 -28.95 38.19
N PRO A 481 -8.16 -29.90 38.60
CA PRO A 481 -7.82 -31.32 38.67
C PRO A 481 -7.83 -32.00 37.29
N ALA A 482 -6.94 -32.94 37.15
CA ALA A 482 -6.81 -33.88 36.04
C ALA A 482 -8.09 -34.68 35.85
N GLY A 483 -8.70 -34.58 34.68
CA GLY A 483 -9.82 -35.43 34.24
C GLY A 483 -9.32 -36.65 33.45
N GLU A 484 -9.86 -37.78 33.84
CA GLU A 484 -9.57 -39.15 33.48
C GLU A 484 -9.53 -39.45 31.98
N SER A 485 -8.58 -40.32 31.65
CA SER A 485 -8.45 -41.06 30.41
C SER A 485 -9.67 -42.02 30.20
N ARG A 486 -10.37 -41.86 29.10
CA ARG A 486 -11.25 -42.93 28.57
C ARG A 486 -10.68 -43.52 27.30
N GLN A 487 -10.36 -44.79 27.41
CA GLN A 487 -9.92 -45.72 26.39
C GLN A 487 -10.90 -45.82 25.24
N SER A 488 -10.39 -45.73 24.03
CA SER A 488 -11.08 -46.10 22.79
C SER A 488 -11.17 -47.62 22.64
N LYS A 489 -12.35 -48.16 22.49
CA LYS A 489 -12.62 -49.50 21.93
C LYS A 489 -12.98 -49.34 20.47
N SER A 490 -12.25 -50.01 19.63
CA SER A 490 -12.58 -50.33 18.24
C SER A 490 -13.63 -51.45 18.19
N PRO A 491 -14.49 -51.47 17.20
CA PRO A 491 -15.11 -52.72 16.73
C PRO A 491 -14.68 -53.09 15.32
N SER A 492 -14.57 -54.41 15.18
CA SER A 492 -14.17 -55.23 14.07
C SER A 492 -15.20 -55.35 12.93
N LYS A 493 -14.65 -55.54 11.72
CA LYS A 493 -15.03 -56.41 10.58
C LYS A 493 -16.46 -56.94 10.42
N GLY A 494 -16.90 -56.89 9.18
CA GLY A 494 -17.91 -57.67 8.47
C GLY A 494 -18.86 -56.75 7.73
N GLU A 495 -19.21 -56.86 6.51
CA GLU A 495 -19.29 -57.91 5.52
C GLU A 495 -19.45 -57.30 4.14
N GLN A 496 -18.98 -57.97 3.13
CA GLN A 496 -19.15 -57.70 1.70
C GLN A 496 -20.60 -57.95 1.29
N GLU A 497 -21.15 -57.12 0.42
CA GLU A 497 -22.09 -57.55 -0.60
C GLU A 497 -21.90 -56.76 -1.90
N GLU A 498 -21.53 -57.52 -2.91
CA GLU A 498 -21.61 -57.16 -4.32
C GLU A 498 -23.06 -56.94 -4.72
N VAL A 499 -23.31 -55.98 -5.59
CA VAL A 499 -24.19 -56.23 -6.77
C VAL A 499 -23.90 -55.11 -7.80
N SER A 500 -23.47 -55.53 -8.94
CA SER A 500 -23.38 -54.84 -10.22
C SER A 500 -24.64 -55.10 -11.05
N PRO A 501 -24.72 -54.64 -12.33
CA PRO A 501 -25.35 -53.44 -12.85
C PRO A 501 -26.59 -53.77 -13.69
N LEU A 502 -27.35 -52.76 -14.18
CA LEU A 502 -27.99 -52.77 -15.51
C LEU A 502 -28.88 -51.53 -15.78
N SER A 503 -28.53 -50.87 -16.85
CA SER A 503 -29.33 -50.31 -17.95
C SER A 503 -30.71 -49.66 -17.64
N GLN A 504 -30.84 -48.38 -17.88
CA GLN A 504 -31.49 -47.73 -19.05
C GLN A 504 -31.21 -46.24 -19.07
#